data_76bea90d03091e3e06988031c0c42235
#
_entry.id   76bea90d03091e3e06988031c0c42235
#
_cell.length_a   1.000
_cell.length_b   1.000
_cell.length_c   1.000
_cell.angle_alpha   90.00
_cell.angle_beta   90.00
_cell.angle_gamma   90.00
#
_symmetry.space_group_name_H-M   'P 1'
#
loop_
_entity.id
_entity.type
_entity.pdbx_description
1 polymer ?
#
loop_
_entity_poly.entity_id
_entity_poly.type
_entity_poly.pdbx_seq_one_letter_code
_entity_poly.pdbx_strand_id
1 'polypeptide(L)'
;MEDNGREKISPQLVWSRYQKGVNYNSTIDLYGTVEENEEFFVGKQWGELYVTAPDLDKPVINFLQRVVSYFVSNITTDALGIRCRFFNTPKEQAKQAERIIHAQLEQCIEDNDLNGDAKDAVRDAAVDGDACYHVYFDPTAPSGQTLQGLCRIERIPNTDVYFANRQSDDVERQPWIIIASRKLVEEVREIVRQAGGDPEQVRADTAEYESTIAQQDDTERVTLLTMYYRRDGTIWRYQCTQTAQVTPETDMEYRLYPIAWMPWEKQRGSYHGVSCITALKPNQIALNKSYAMALKQQRDLAYPKIIYNTAQFPDGWSNKIGPVGVSGDPKEAATSLTASADVPASVFTMVDRLLTQSREMMGASDASLGNVNPDNTSAIIAVQQATAMPLELKKRQFQQMVEKVVRSMLDVISCTYGAREICVADEVGNEAMVLFDWGSLKTEMLKLSVDIGDANYWDPNTQATMLERLLQNRIIPDPILFLEHMPDGLLKDKDRLIAQLKEAQNNAMQQMSSGMPPDAAGGGQGAVPVPAMQTGL
;
A
#
# COMPACT_ATOMS: atom_id res chain seq x y z
N MET A 1 -47.96 13.83 9.71
CA MET A 1 -47.37 13.24 8.48
C MET A 1 -46.77 11.94 8.88
N GLU A 2 -47.36 10.85 8.42
CA GLU A 2 -47.07 9.48 8.84
C GLU A 2 -45.64 9.09 8.54
N ASP A 3 -45.00 8.59 9.58
CA ASP A 3 -43.65 7.98 9.52
C ASP A 3 -43.75 6.66 8.74
N ASN A 4 -43.47 6.79 7.44
CA ASN A 4 -43.69 5.74 6.44
C ASN A 4 -42.73 4.58 6.68
N GLY A 5 -43.01 3.65 7.61
CA GLY A 5 -42.43 2.29 7.68
C GLY A 5 -40.88 2.19 7.70
N ARG A 6 -40.19 3.27 8.04
CA ARG A 6 -38.71 3.31 8.07
C ARG A 6 -38.24 2.69 9.39
N GLU A 7 -37.39 1.70 9.28
CA GLU A 7 -36.76 1.05 10.44
C GLU A 7 -35.94 2.10 11.21
N LYS A 8 -36.35 2.40 12.45
CA LYS A 8 -35.64 3.35 13.31
C LYS A 8 -34.30 2.78 13.69
N ILE A 9 -33.22 3.50 13.36
CA ILE A 9 -31.87 3.07 13.70
C ILE A 9 -31.69 3.17 15.21
N SER A 10 -31.23 2.09 15.80
CA SER A 10 -30.98 1.96 17.23
C SER A 10 -29.65 1.21 17.48
N PRO A 11 -29.02 1.37 18.66
CA PRO A 11 -27.81 0.63 18.99
C PRO A 11 -27.97 -0.88 18.81
N GLN A 12 -29.15 -1.43 19.22
CA GLN A 12 -29.44 -2.86 19.12
C GLN A 12 -29.51 -3.35 17.67
N LEU A 13 -30.10 -2.53 16.77
CA LEU A 13 -30.17 -2.86 15.37
C LEU A 13 -28.77 -2.89 14.73
N VAL A 14 -27.96 -1.86 15.00
CA VAL A 14 -26.59 -1.76 14.47
C VAL A 14 -25.73 -2.89 15.01
N TRP A 15 -25.84 -3.18 16.31
CA TRP A 15 -25.13 -4.29 16.93
C TRP A 15 -25.52 -5.65 16.32
N SER A 16 -26.82 -5.88 16.09
CA SER A 16 -27.29 -7.08 15.40
C SER A 16 -26.74 -7.23 13.98
N ARG A 17 -26.61 -6.11 13.24
CA ARG A 17 -25.98 -6.10 11.89
C ARG A 17 -24.50 -6.40 11.96
N TYR A 18 -23.81 -5.83 12.92
CA TYR A 18 -22.41 -6.10 13.22
C TYR A 18 -22.17 -7.57 13.54
N GLN A 19 -22.93 -8.17 14.48
CA GLN A 19 -22.82 -9.58 14.81
C GLN A 19 -23.05 -10.51 13.60
N LYS A 20 -23.98 -10.17 12.73
CA LYS A 20 -24.14 -10.91 11.46
C LYS A 20 -22.89 -10.81 10.58
N GLY A 21 -22.20 -9.67 10.58
CA GLY A 21 -20.92 -9.49 9.90
C GLY A 21 -19.82 -10.35 10.50
N VAL A 22 -19.66 -10.30 11.82
CA VAL A 22 -18.69 -11.14 12.56
C VAL A 22 -18.93 -12.63 12.30
N ASN A 23 -20.19 -13.08 12.36
CA ASN A 23 -20.53 -14.48 12.07
C ASN A 23 -20.17 -14.87 10.62
N TYR A 24 -20.32 -13.97 9.66
CA TYR A 24 -19.88 -14.22 8.30
C TYR A 24 -18.37 -14.36 8.21
N ASN A 25 -17.61 -13.43 8.80
CA ASN A 25 -16.15 -13.47 8.80
C ASN A 25 -15.63 -14.74 9.51
N SER A 26 -16.28 -15.15 10.60
CA SER A 26 -15.98 -16.43 11.27
C SER A 26 -16.33 -17.65 10.42
N THR A 27 -17.42 -17.60 9.64
CA THR A 27 -17.82 -18.71 8.75
C THR A 27 -16.83 -18.93 7.60
N ILE A 28 -16.23 -17.86 7.07
CA ILE A 28 -15.19 -17.93 6.05
C ILE A 28 -13.78 -18.07 6.62
N ASP A 29 -13.66 -18.18 7.95
CA ASP A 29 -12.39 -18.25 8.69
C ASP A 29 -11.42 -17.09 8.36
N LEU A 30 -11.98 -15.87 8.23
CA LEU A 30 -11.18 -14.70 7.93
C LEU A 30 -10.17 -14.40 9.05
N TYR A 31 -10.64 -14.42 10.30
CA TYR A 31 -9.82 -14.06 11.46
C TYR A 31 -8.62 -14.99 11.63
N GLY A 32 -8.86 -16.30 11.56
CA GLY A 32 -7.78 -17.30 11.62
C GLY A 32 -6.82 -17.17 10.42
N THR A 33 -7.36 -16.93 9.23
CA THR A 33 -6.55 -16.75 8.02
C THR A 33 -5.64 -15.54 8.10
N VAL A 34 -6.15 -14.38 8.57
CA VAL A 34 -5.37 -13.14 8.70
C VAL A 34 -4.26 -13.31 9.74
N GLU A 35 -4.58 -13.85 10.93
CA GLU A 35 -3.59 -14.09 11.98
C GLU A 35 -2.49 -15.07 11.52
N GLU A 36 -2.86 -16.18 10.90
CA GLU A 36 -1.91 -17.15 10.36
C GLU A 36 -1.06 -16.58 9.22
N ASN A 37 -1.65 -15.78 8.33
CA ASN A 37 -0.90 -15.12 7.26
C ASN A 37 0.13 -14.14 7.80
N GLU A 38 -0.22 -13.34 8.81
CA GLU A 38 0.72 -12.43 9.47
C GLU A 38 1.84 -13.21 10.16
N GLU A 39 1.54 -14.30 10.87
CA GLU A 39 2.55 -15.16 11.48
C GLU A 39 3.53 -15.72 10.44
N PHE A 40 3.00 -16.20 9.30
CA PHE A 40 3.82 -16.68 8.19
C PHE A 40 4.68 -15.58 7.57
N PHE A 41 4.13 -14.37 7.44
CA PHE A 41 4.86 -13.22 6.91
C PHE A 41 6.02 -12.80 7.81
N VAL A 42 5.83 -12.73 9.13
CA VAL A 42 6.89 -12.37 10.09
C VAL A 42 7.86 -13.52 10.39
N GLY A 43 7.64 -14.71 9.81
CA GLY A 43 8.53 -15.86 9.96
C GLY A 43 8.18 -16.82 11.09
N LYS A 44 7.05 -16.66 11.77
CA LYS A 44 6.54 -17.63 12.74
C LYS A 44 5.83 -18.78 12.01
N GLN A 45 6.59 -19.58 11.26
CA GLN A 45 6.04 -20.57 10.31
C GLN A 45 5.98 -22.00 10.87
N TRP A 46 6.40 -22.20 12.12
CA TRP A 46 6.43 -23.48 12.80
C TRP A 46 5.43 -23.48 13.96
N GLY A 47 4.15 -23.72 13.65
CA GLY A 47 3.09 -23.84 14.64
C GLY A 47 3.01 -25.24 15.27
N GLU A 48 1.88 -25.54 15.91
CA GLU A 48 1.64 -26.80 16.66
C GLU A 48 1.74 -28.09 15.82
N LEU A 49 1.70 -27.99 14.48
CA LEU A 49 1.84 -29.10 13.54
C LEU A 49 3.13 -29.93 13.72
N TYR A 50 4.10 -29.46 14.52
CA TYR A 50 5.42 -30.06 14.68
C TYR A 50 5.74 -30.56 16.08
N VAL A 51 4.78 -30.57 16.97
CA VAL A 51 4.93 -31.08 18.34
C VAL A 51 5.29 -32.58 18.36
N THR A 52 4.98 -33.31 17.28
CA THR A 52 5.26 -34.75 17.16
C THR A 52 6.71 -35.09 16.78
N ALA A 53 7.56 -34.11 16.44
CA ALA A 53 8.95 -34.33 16.09
C ALA A 53 9.88 -33.34 16.81
N PRO A 54 10.10 -33.54 18.14
CA PRO A 54 10.88 -32.59 18.96
C PRO A 54 12.35 -32.48 18.51
N ASP A 55 12.88 -33.49 17.82
CA ASP A 55 14.27 -33.54 17.36
C ASP A 55 14.49 -32.91 15.96
N LEU A 56 13.45 -32.34 15.36
CA LEU A 56 13.56 -31.71 14.05
C LEU A 56 13.99 -30.25 14.21
N ASP A 57 15.07 -29.86 13.51
CA ASP A 57 15.43 -28.44 13.39
C ASP A 57 14.31 -27.68 12.67
N LYS A 58 14.10 -26.43 13.06
CA LYS A 58 13.02 -25.60 12.54
C LYS A 58 13.56 -24.43 11.68
N PRO A 59 14.16 -24.72 10.51
CA PRO A 59 14.65 -23.66 9.64
C PRO A 59 13.49 -22.89 9.02
N VAL A 60 13.65 -21.57 8.87
CA VAL A 60 12.68 -20.71 8.18
C VAL A 60 13.40 -20.03 7.02
N ILE A 61 13.01 -20.41 5.80
CA ILE A 61 13.45 -19.74 4.57
C ILE A 61 12.26 -18.97 4.03
N ASN A 62 12.07 -17.77 4.57
CA ASN A 62 10.88 -16.97 4.32
C ASN A 62 10.92 -16.30 2.95
N PHE A 63 10.48 -17.01 1.90
CA PHE A 63 10.35 -16.42 0.58
C PHE A 63 9.06 -15.59 0.43
N LEU A 64 8.05 -15.80 1.29
CA LEU A 64 6.79 -15.07 1.28
C LEU A 64 7.03 -13.58 1.54
N GLN A 65 7.82 -13.26 2.56
CA GLN A 65 8.21 -11.87 2.88
C GLN A 65 8.89 -11.19 1.68
N ARG A 66 9.75 -11.91 0.96
CA ARG A 66 10.44 -11.38 -0.23
C ARG A 66 9.45 -11.10 -1.37
N VAL A 67 8.47 -11.98 -1.58
CA VAL A 67 7.42 -11.79 -2.60
C VAL A 67 6.56 -10.57 -2.27
N VAL A 68 6.10 -10.43 -1.02
CA VAL A 68 5.33 -9.25 -0.59
C VAL A 68 6.15 -7.97 -0.73
N SER A 69 7.41 -7.98 -0.29
CA SER A 69 8.31 -6.82 -0.44
C SER A 69 8.51 -6.43 -1.92
N TYR A 70 8.57 -7.42 -2.81
CA TYR A 70 8.62 -7.18 -4.25
C TYR A 70 7.36 -6.48 -4.76
N PHE A 71 6.17 -6.93 -4.34
CA PHE A 71 4.92 -6.26 -4.71
C PHE A 71 4.86 -4.83 -4.16
N VAL A 72 5.13 -4.66 -2.87
CA VAL A 72 5.11 -3.35 -2.23
C VAL A 72 6.05 -2.39 -2.96
N SER A 73 7.31 -2.77 -3.16
CA SER A 73 8.30 -1.89 -3.79
C SER A 73 7.93 -1.51 -5.22
N ASN A 74 7.39 -2.44 -6.02
CA ASN A 74 7.06 -2.14 -7.41
C ASN A 74 5.74 -1.36 -7.58
N ILE A 75 4.74 -1.62 -6.74
CA ILE A 75 3.44 -0.92 -6.82
C ILE A 75 3.56 0.52 -6.31
N THR A 76 4.41 0.75 -5.29
CA THR A 76 4.56 2.05 -4.64
C THR A 76 5.88 2.77 -4.99
N THR A 77 6.55 2.37 -6.07
CA THR A 77 7.81 2.99 -6.51
C THR A 77 7.62 4.44 -6.91
N ASP A 78 6.53 4.72 -7.62
CA ASP A 78 6.25 6.04 -8.14
C ASP A 78 5.41 6.82 -7.13
N ALA A 79 5.72 8.09 -6.93
CA ALA A 79 4.87 9.00 -6.17
C ALA A 79 3.48 9.07 -6.82
N LEU A 80 2.44 9.17 -5.99
CA LEU A 80 1.07 9.27 -6.46
C LEU A 80 0.86 10.59 -7.21
N GLY A 81 0.91 10.54 -8.53
CA GLY A 81 0.59 11.69 -9.39
C GLY A 81 -0.91 11.81 -9.55
N ILE A 82 -1.52 12.80 -8.89
CA ILE A 82 -2.96 13.04 -8.94
C ILE A 82 -3.24 14.16 -9.94
N ARG A 83 -4.09 13.90 -10.92
CA ARG A 83 -4.55 14.90 -11.89
C ARG A 83 -6.06 14.99 -11.85
N CYS A 84 -6.55 16.19 -11.60
CA CYS A 84 -7.98 16.50 -11.63
C CYS A 84 -8.28 17.33 -12.88
N ARG A 85 -9.35 16.96 -13.61
CA ARG A 85 -9.82 17.71 -14.79
C ARG A 85 -11.32 17.87 -14.73
N PHE A 86 -11.79 19.07 -15.08
CA PHE A 86 -13.21 19.32 -15.23
C PHE A 86 -13.68 19.08 -16.67
N PHE A 87 -14.80 18.37 -16.82
CA PHE A 87 -15.50 18.24 -18.08
C PHE A 87 -16.58 19.30 -18.20
N ASN A 88 -16.80 19.82 -19.43
CA ASN A 88 -17.87 20.76 -19.75
C ASN A 88 -17.85 22.10 -18.99
N THR A 89 -16.69 22.58 -18.60
CA THR A 89 -16.49 23.90 -17.97
C THR A 89 -15.62 24.78 -18.89
N PRO A 90 -15.84 26.12 -18.94
CA PRO A 90 -14.98 27.01 -19.71
C PRO A 90 -13.50 26.86 -19.30
N LYS A 91 -12.59 26.79 -20.30
CA LYS A 91 -11.18 26.39 -20.07
C LYS A 91 -10.44 27.23 -19.02
N GLU A 92 -10.69 28.53 -18.95
CA GLU A 92 -9.96 29.40 -18.00
C GLU A 92 -10.44 29.22 -16.57
N GLN A 93 -11.75 29.09 -16.35
CA GLN A 93 -12.32 28.84 -15.02
C GLN A 93 -11.96 27.43 -14.53
N ALA A 94 -12.00 26.45 -15.44
CA ALA A 94 -11.56 25.09 -15.14
C ALA A 94 -10.10 25.04 -14.70
N LYS A 95 -9.18 25.69 -15.41
CA LYS A 95 -7.77 25.70 -15.07
C LYS A 95 -7.47 26.29 -13.69
N GLN A 96 -8.15 27.39 -13.32
CA GLN A 96 -7.95 27.99 -12.00
C GLN A 96 -8.48 27.08 -10.89
N ALA A 97 -9.66 26.50 -11.06
CA ALA A 97 -10.22 25.55 -10.10
C ALA A 97 -9.36 24.27 -10.00
N GLU A 98 -8.87 23.74 -11.12
CA GLU A 98 -7.98 22.58 -11.16
C GLU A 98 -6.70 22.82 -10.36
N ARG A 99 -6.08 24.00 -10.47
CA ARG A 99 -4.88 24.35 -9.69
C ARG A 99 -5.15 24.42 -8.19
N ILE A 100 -6.27 25.05 -7.80
CA ILE A 100 -6.67 25.16 -6.38
C ILE A 100 -6.91 23.76 -5.80
N ILE A 101 -7.63 22.90 -6.52
CA ILE A 101 -7.91 21.53 -6.10
C ILE A 101 -6.62 20.73 -6.00
N HIS A 102 -5.73 20.90 -6.98
CA HIS A 102 -4.44 20.18 -6.99
C HIS A 102 -3.59 20.58 -5.77
N ALA A 103 -3.44 21.87 -5.49
CA ALA A 103 -2.71 22.35 -4.32
C ALA A 103 -3.30 21.83 -2.99
N GLN A 104 -4.64 21.80 -2.87
CA GLN A 104 -5.28 21.24 -1.68
C GLN A 104 -5.09 19.73 -1.55
N LEU A 105 -5.15 19.00 -2.66
CA LEU A 105 -4.93 17.56 -2.64
C LEU A 105 -3.48 17.22 -2.28
N GLU A 106 -2.52 17.94 -2.81
CA GLU A 106 -1.10 17.79 -2.44
C GLU A 106 -0.89 18.01 -0.95
N GLN A 107 -1.46 19.09 -0.40
CA GLN A 107 -1.42 19.35 1.03
C GLN A 107 -2.08 18.22 1.84
N CYS A 108 -3.26 17.75 1.44
CA CYS A 108 -3.93 16.65 2.14
C CYS A 108 -3.15 15.33 2.06
N ILE A 109 -2.47 15.05 0.96
CA ILE A 109 -1.60 13.88 0.80
C ILE A 109 -0.42 13.96 1.75
N GLU A 110 0.19 15.14 1.88
CA GLU A 110 1.31 15.39 2.79
C GLU A 110 0.87 15.32 4.25
N ASP A 111 -0.23 16.00 4.61
CA ASP A 111 -0.79 16.02 5.98
C ASP A 111 -1.19 14.63 6.50
N ASN A 112 -1.49 13.70 5.62
CA ASN A 112 -1.87 12.31 5.94
C ASN A 112 -0.76 11.30 5.62
N ASP A 113 0.41 11.72 5.14
CA ASP A 113 1.50 10.83 4.67
C ASP A 113 1.01 9.68 3.78
N LEU A 114 0.10 9.97 2.85
CA LEU A 114 -0.52 8.94 2.02
C LEU A 114 0.51 8.15 1.19
N ASN A 115 1.61 8.77 0.79
CA ASN A 115 2.70 8.09 0.06
C ASN A 115 3.44 7.07 0.94
N GLY A 116 3.64 7.38 2.23
CA GLY A 116 4.20 6.45 3.20
C GLY A 116 3.24 5.30 3.50
N ASP A 117 1.99 5.63 3.82
CA ASP A 117 0.94 4.69 4.19
C ASP A 117 0.50 3.78 3.02
N ALA A 118 0.69 4.21 1.77
CA ALA A 118 0.44 3.41 0.58
C ALA A 118 1.21 2.08 0.58
N LYS A 119 2.43 2.05 1.12
CA LYS A 119 3.25 0.85 1.23
C LYS A 119 2.61 -0.17 2.17
N ASP A 120 2.10 0.33 3.30
CA ASP A 120 1.43 -0.51 4.28
C ASP A 120 0.07 -0.99 3.78
N ALA A 121 -0.67 -0.18 3.03
CA ALA A 121 -1.93 -0.60 2.42
C ALA A 121 -1.74 -1.72 1.38
N VAL A 122 -0.70 -1.63 0.55
CA VAL A 122 -0.37 -2.72 -0.40
C VAL A 122 0.10 -3.97 0.35
N ARG A 123 0.85 -3.81 1.45
CA ARG A 123 1.22 -4.91 2.33
C ARG A 123 -0.01 -5.60 2.90
N ASP A 124 -0.93 -4.85 3.48
CA ASP A 124 -2.16 -5.38 4.09
C ASP A 124 -2.98 -6.14 3.04
N ALA A 125 -3.19 -5.56 1.85
CA ALA A 125 -3.87 -6.28 0.77
C ALA A 125 -3.17 -7.60 0.41
N ALA A 126 -1.83 -7.60 0.32
CA ALA A 126 -1.07 -8.78 -0.06
C ALA A 126 -1.06 -9.85 1.05
N VAL A 127 -1.02 -9.47 2.33
CA VAL A 127 -0.93 -10.37 3.49
C VAL A 127 -2.31 -10.79 3.97
N ASP A 128 -3.24 -9.83 4.16
CA ASP A 128 -4.54 -10.07 4.78
C ASP A 128 -5.65 -10.37 3.74
N GLY A 129 -5.39 -9.99 2.48
CA GLY A 129 -6.31 -10.22 1.36
C GLY A 129 -7.06 -8.98 0.91
N ASP A 130 -7.16 -7.94 1.74
CA ASP A 130 -7.85 -6.70 1.41
C ASP A 130 -7.12 -5.50 2.01
N ALA A 131 -7.23 -4.33 1.35
CA ALA A 131 -6.89 -3.04 1.94
C ALA A 131 -8.13 -2.14 2.02
N CYS A 132 -8.23 -1.37 3.08
CA CYS A 132 -9.31 -0.44 3.31
C CYS A 132 -8.80 0.91 3.81
N TYR A 133 -9.24 1.98 3.16
CA TYR A 133 -9.09 3.34 3.66
C TYR A 133 -10.43 3.92 4.07
N HIS A 134 -10.42 4.62 5.18
CA HIS A 134 -11.51 5.45 5.67
C HIS A 134 -11.12 6.92 5.61
N VAL A 135 -11.94 7.73 4.96
CA VAL A 135 -11.74 9.17 4.80
C VAL A 135 -12.77 9.88 5.68
N TYR A 136 -12.33 10.71 6.61
CA TYR A 136 -13.25 11.41 7.49
C TYR A 136 -12.76 12.83 7.81
N PHE A 137 -13.67 13.66 8.28
CA PHE A 137 -13.33 14.99 8.76
C PHE A 137 -13.13 14.96 10.29
N ASP A 138 -11.95 15.40 10.72
CA ASP A 138 -11.63 15.60 12.13
C ASP A 138 -11.78 17.09 12.46
N PRO A 139 -12.84 17.49 13.17
CA PRO A 139 -13.06 18.88 13.51
C PRO A 139 -12.09 19.43 14.57
N THR A 140 -11.36 18.56 15.26
CA THR A 140 -10.43 18.94 16.35
C THR A 140 -9.02 19.19 15.85
N ALA A 141 -8.69 18.73 14.64
CA ALA A 141 -7.35 18.88 14.07
C ALA A 141 -7.03 20.37 13.81
N PRO A 142 -5.84 20.85 14.22
CA PRO A 142 -5.42 22.21 13.97
C PRO A 142 -5.14 22.41 12.47
N SER A 143 -5.86 23.34 11.83
CA SER A 143 -5.72 23.63 10.40
C SER A 143 -4.84 24.85 10.11
N GLY A 144 -4.44 25.61 11.13
CA GLY A 144 -3.74 26.89 10.95
C GLY A 144 -4.63 28.00 10.37
N GLN A 145 -5.92 27.74 10.16
CA GLN A 145 -6.89 28.67 9.59
C GLN A 145 -8.01 29.04 10.58
N THR A 146 -8.83 30.00 10.23
CA THR A 146 -9.98 30.42 11.06
C THR A 146 -10.97 29.28 11.29
N LEU A 147 -11.21 28.46 10.25
CA LEU A 147 -12.04 27.25 10.34
C LEU A 147 -11.15 26.07 10.65
N GLN A 148 -11.31 25.51 11.87
CA GLN A 148 -10.56 24.34 12.32
C GLN A 148 -11.05 23.05 11.65
N GLY A 149 -10.24 22.01 11.75
CA GLY A 149 -10.52 20.67 11.25
C GLY A 149 -9.82 20.36 9.94
N LEU A 150 -9.44 19.10 9.78
CA LEU A 150 -8.76 18.56 8.60
C LEU A 150 -9.42 17.29 8.10
N CYS A 151 -9.32 17.05 6.80
CA CYS A 151 -9.66 15.77 6.21
C CYS A 151 -8.57 14.76 6.54
N ARG A 152 -8.95 13.66 7.18
CA ARG A 152 -8.05 12.57 7.59
C ARG A 152 -8.31 11.32 6.78
N ILE A 153 -7.25 10.57 6.55
CA ILE A 153 -7.27 9.26 5.92
C ILE A 153 -6.71 8.27 6.93
N GLU A 154 -7.44 7.22 7.19
CA GLU A 154 -7.05 6.16 8.13
C GLU A 154 -7.15 4.81 7.44
N ARG A 155 -6.13 3.97 7.61
CA ARG A 155 -6.14 2.60 7.16
C ARG A 155 -6.85 1.73 8.19
N ILE A 156 -7.80 0.91 7.75
CA ILE A 156 -8.60 0.05 8.62
C ILE A 156 -8.34 -1.41 8.26
N PRO A 157 -8.10 -2.28 9.25
CA PRO A 157 -8.00 -3.72 9.03
C PRO A 157 -9.26 -4.26 8.36
N ASN A 158 -9.11 -5.23 7.46
CA ASN A 158 -10.23 -5.85 6.77
C ASN A 158 -11.17 -6.61 7.71
N THR A 159 -10.68 -7.03 8.88
CA THR A 159 -11.44 -7.67 9.94
C THR A 159 -12.48 -6.77 10.61
N ASP A 160 -12.31 -5.45 10.48
CA ASP A 160 -13.10 -4.44 11.19
C ASP A 160 -14.13 -3.74 10.29
N VAL A 161 -14.23 -4.15 9.02
CA VAL A 161 -15.13 -3.56 8.03
C VAL A 161 -16.19 -4.56 7.59
N TYR A 162 -17.46 -4.20 7.72
CA TYR A 162 -18.59 -5.09 7.49
C TYR A 162 -19.54 -4.52 6.46
N PHE A 163 -19.70 -5.23 5.33
CA PHE A 163 -20.61 -4.86 4.25
C PHE A 163 -21.99 -5.51 4.41
N ALA A 164 -23.04 -4.77 4.06
CA ALA A 164 -24.41 -5.29 4.04
C ALA A 164 -24.57 -6.42 3.03
N ASN A 165 -24.14 -6.19 1.80
CA ASN A 165 -24.11 -7.21 0.74
C ASN A 165 -22.72 -7.86 0.70
N ARG A 166 -22.61 -9.03 1.27
CA ARG A 166 -21.38 -9.79 1.40
C ARG A 166 -20.88 -10.40 0.10
N GLN A 167 -21.69 -10.38 -0.94
CA GLN A 167 -21.37 -10.97 -2.25
C GLN A 167 -20.74 -9.99 -3.23
N SER A 168 -20.64 -8.71 -2.86
CA SER A 168 -20.14 -7.65 -3.73
C SER A 168 -19.15 -6.75 -3.00
N ASP A 169 -18.01 -6.52 -3.64
CA ASP A 169 -16.97 -5.57 -3.24
C ASP A 169 -17.24 -4.11 -3.68
N ASP A 170 -18.39 -3.87 -4.33
CA ASP A 170 -18.80 -2.54 -4.75
C ASP A 170 -19.34 -1.75 -3.55
N VAL A 171 -18.50 -0.85 -3.03
CA VAL A 171 -18.78 0.02 -1.87
C VAL A 171 -20.00 0.90 -2.13
N GLU A 172 -20.13 1.49 -3.33
CA GLU A 172 -21.18 2.46 -3.62
C GLU A 172 -22.58 1.82 -3.72
N ARG A 173 -22.66 0.53 -3.95
CA ARG A 173 -23.92 -0.23 -4.00
C ARG A 173 -24.31 -0.84 -2.66
N GLN A 174 -23.53 -0.63 -1.61
CA GLN A 174 -23.89 -1.14 -0.29
C GLN A 174 -25.06 -0.35 0.31
N PRO A 175 -26.07 -1.02 0.89
CA PRO A 175 -27.14 -0.34 1.65
C PRO A 175 -26.60 0.31 2.92
N TRP A 176 -25.63 -0.31 3.57
CA TRP A 176 -24.91 0.20 4.73
C TRP A 176 -23.55 -0.49 4.84
N ILE A 177 -22.62 0.20 5.50
CA ILE A 177 -21.29 -0.29 5.84
C ILE A 177 -21.06 0.03 7.32
N ILE A 178 -20.52 -0.91 8.09
CA ILE A 178 -20.14 -0.72 9.49
C ILE A 178 -18.62 -0.84 9.60
N ILE A 179 -18.02 0.11 10.29
CA ILE A 179 -16.64 0.07 10.76
C ILE A 179 -16.67 -0.15 12.26
N ALA A 180 -15.98 -1.17 12.75
CA ALA A 180 -15.75 -1.39 14.17
C ALA A 180 -14.38 -0.84 14.55
N SER A 181 -14.27 -0.16 15.68
CA SER A 181 -12.99 0.30 16.20
C SER A 181 -12.93 0.10 17.72
N ARG A 182 -11.78 -0.38 18.20
CA ARG A 182 -11.54 -0.52 19.65
C ARG A 182 -10.99 0.79 20.20
N LYS A 183 -11.77 1.46 21.03
CA LYS A 183 -11.44 2.73 21.67
C LYS A 183 -11.39 2.59 23.18
N LEU A 184 -10.66 3.49 23.84
CA LEU A 184 -10.71 3.57 25.30
C LEU A 184 -12.10 4.03 25.75
N VAL A 185 -12.59 3.47 26.84
CA VAL A 185 -13.91 3.81 27.38
C VAL A 185 -14.04 5.31 27.65
N GLU A 186 -12.97 5.92 28.20
CA GLU A 186 -12.97 7.36 28.51
C GLU A 186 -13.03 8.25 27.25
N GLU A 187 -12.36 7.85 26.17
CA GLU A 187 -12.47 8.58 24.88
C GLU A 187 -13.91 8.58 24.37
N VAL A 188 -14.57 7.41 24.40
CA VAL A 188 -15.96 7.30 23.93
C VAL A 188 -16.91 8.03 24.85
N ARG A 189 -16.70 8.03 26.17
CA ARG A 189 -17.47 8.82 27.15
C ARG A 189 -17.36 10.31 26.86
N GLU A 190 -16.18 10.78 26.49
CA GLU A 190 -15.99 12.19 26.14
C GLU A 190 -16.75 12.57 24.86
N ILE A 191 -16.72 11.71 23.83
CA ILE A 191 -17.50 11.92 22.60
C ILE A 191 -19.01 11.95 22.93
N VAL A 192 -19.50 11.02 23.76
CA VAL A 192 -20.91 10.99 24.17
C VAL A 192 -21.29 12.26 24.94
N ARG A 193 -20.42 12.75 25.84
CA ARG A 193 -20.65 13.99 26.59
C ARG A 193 -20.73 15.19 25.67
N GLN A 194 -19.86 15.29 24.67
CA GLN A 194 -19.88 16.35 23.66
C GLN A 194 -21.12 16.27 22.77
N ALA A 195 -21.62 15.05 22.49
CA ALA A 195 -22.85 14.84 21.74
C ALA A 195 -24.14 15.06 22.58
N GLY A 196 -24.01 15.37 23.89
CA GLY A 196 -25.14 15.59 24.79
C GLY A 196 -25.83 14.30 25.28
N GLY A 197 -25.17 13.16 25.16
CA GLY A 197 -25.64 11.87 25.65
C GLY A 197 -25.23 11.60 27.10
N ASP A 198 -25.60 10.42 27.61
CA ASP A 198 -25.24 9.95 28.95
C ASP A 198 -23.99 9.07 28.91
N PRO A 199 -22.82 9.55 29.39
CA PRO A 199 -21.56 8.81 29.33
C PRO A 199 -21.54 7.55 30.22
N GLU A 200 -22.39 7.47 31.25
CA GLU A 200 -22.45 6.30 32.15
C GLU A 200 -23.03 5.04 31.48
N GLN A 201 -23.69 5.22 30.34
CA GLN A 201 -24.20 4.09 29.54
C GLN A 201 -23.07 3.41 28.74
N VAL A 202 -21.90 4.05 28.57
CA VAL A 202 -20.75 3.46 27.92
C VAL A 202 -20.04 2.53 28.89
N ARG A 203 -20.06 1.24 28.56
CA ARG A 203 -19.41 0.19 29.36
C ARG A 203 -18.35 -0.51 28.55
N ALA A 204 -17.29 -0.95 29.22
CA ALA A 204 -16.29 -1.81 28.60
C ALA A 204 -16.94 -3.09 28.07
N ASP A 205 -16.48 -3.56 26.95
CA ASP A 205 -16.90 -4.83 26.35
C ASP A 205 -15.68 -5.67 25.93
N THR A 206 -15.93 -6.94 25.64
CA THR A 206 -14.94 -7.82 25.03
C THR A 206 -15.17 -7.81 23.53
N ALA A 207 -14.11 -7.62 22.74
CA ALA A 207 -14.20 -7.71 21.29
C ALA A 207 -14.64 -9.12 20.87
N GLU A 208 -15.45 -9.20 19.83
CA GLU A 208 -15.79 -10.48 19.20
C GLU A 208 -14.57 -11.12 18.53
N TYR A 209 -13.64 -10.28 18.04
CA TYR A 209 -12.32 -10.67 17.57
C TYR A 209 -11.29 -9.66 18.10
N GLU A 210 -10.21 -10.18 18.64
CA GLU A 210 -9.05 -9.40 19.07
C GLU A 210 -7.80 -10.24 18.82
N SER A 211 -6.77 -9.65 18.23
CA SER A 211 -5.53 -10.37 17.98
C SER A 211 -4.88 -10.83 19.29
N THR A 212 -4.17 -11.95 19.27
CA THR A 212 -3.50 -12.52 20.45
C THR A 212 -2.58 -11.53 21.15
N ILE A 213 -2.01 -10.57 20.42
CA ILE A 213 -1.15 -9.52 20.98
C ILE A 213 -1.98 -8.47 21.73
N ALA A 214 -3.13 -8.08 21.18
CA ALA A 214 -4.02 -7.07 21.78
C ALA A 214 -4.71 -7.56 23.05
N GLN A 215 -4.94 -8.87 23.19
CA GLN A 215 -5.53 -9.48 24.38
C GLN A 215 -4.68 -9.35 25.66
N GLN A 216 -3.42 -8.93 25.54
CA GLN A 216 -2.50 -8.74 26.67
C GLN A 216 -2.61 -7.35 27.32
N ASP A 217 -3.48 -6.48 26.82
CA ASP A 217 -3.66 -5.12 27.32
C ASP A 217 -4.83 -5.06 28.34
N ASP A 218 -4.54 -4.71 29.59
CA ASP A 218 -5.50 -4.62 30.70
C ASP A 218 -6.35 -3.33 30.67
N THR A 219 -6.22 -2.48 29.66
CA THR A 219 -6.99 -1.23 29.56
C THR A 219 -8.44 -1.49 29.20
N GLU A 220 -9.36 -0.81 29.91
CA GLU A 220 -10.79 -0.88 29.60
C GLU A 220 -11.09 -0.27 28.23
N ARG A 221 -11.52 -1.13 27.30
CA ARG A 221 -11.87 -0.75 25.93
C ARG A 221 -13.32 -1.06 25.61
N VAL A 222 -13.84 -0.35 24.63
CA VAL A 222 -15.20 -0.54 24.12
C VAL A 222 -15.20 -0.56 22.60
N THR A 223 -16.03 -1.38 22.01
CA THR A 223 -16.24 -1.43 20.57
C THR A 223 -17.15 -0.29 20.13
N LEU A 224 -16.59 0.66 19.44
CA LEU A 224 -17.32 1.74 18.79
C LEU A 224 -17.68 1.31 17.35
N LEU A 225 -18.97 1.24 17.06
CA LEU A 225 -19.49 0.96 15.72
C LEU A 225 -19.84 2.27 15.03
N THR A 226 -19.24 2.50 13.89
CA THR A 226 -19.58 3.61 12.98
C THR A 226 -20.29 3.03 11.76
N MET A 227 -21.58 3.27 11.64
CA MET A 227 -22.38 2.83 10.51
C MET A 227 -22.62 3.99 9.55
N TYR A 228 -22.25 3.78 8.29
CA TYR A 228 -22.61 4.63 7.17
C TYR A 228 -23.72 3.97 6.36
N TYR A 229 -24.70 4.73 5.94
CA TYR A 229 -25.80 4.24 5.10
C TYR A 229 -26.33 5.33 4.20
N ARG A 230 -26.84 4.91 3.04
CA ARG A 230 -27.39 5.85 2.04
C ARG A 230 -28.88 6.11 2.30
N ARG A 231 -29.24 7.38 2.36
CA ARG A 231 -30.63 7.83 2.51
C ARG A 231 -30.84 9.09 1.67
N ASP A 232 -31.90 9.10 0.88
CA ASP A 232 -32.34 10.25 0.06
C ASP A 232 -31.23 10.85 -0.84
N GLY A 233 -30.26 10.02 -1.24
CA GLY A 233 -29.13 10.39 -2.12
C GLY A 233 -27.87 10.86 -1.39
N THR A 234 -27.91 11.01 -0.07
CA THR A 234 -26.77 11.38 0.78
C THR A 234 -26.37 10.23 1.71
N ILE A 235 -25.15 10.32 2.25
CA ILE A 235 -24.63 9.37 3.23
C ILE A 235 -24.87 9.90 4.64
N TRP A 236 -25.50 9.07 5.43
CA TRP A 236 -25.77 9.32 6.84
C TRP A 236 -24.79 8.51 7.69
N ARG A 237 -24.43 9.06 8.86
CA ARG A 237 -23.59 8.42 9.86
C ARG A 237 -24.35 8.22 11.16
N TYR A 238 -24.17 7.06 11.77
CA TYR A 238 -24.64 6.74 13.11
C TYR A 238 -23.54 6.03 13.88
N GLN A 239 -23.30 6.45 15.12
CA GLN A 239 -22.28 5.82 15.98
C GLN A 239 -22.90 5.32 17.26
N CYS A 240 -22.55 4.10 17.64
CA CYS A 240 -23.02 3.49 18.87
C CYS A 240 -22.01 2.48 19.42
N THR A 241 -22.15 2.18 20.71
CA THR A 241 -21.59 0.99 21.35
C THR A 241 -22.71 -0.05 21.47
N GLN A 242 -22.44 -1.19 22.11
CA GLN A 242 -23.47 -2.17 22.39
C GLN A 242 -24.62 -1.62 23.24
N THR A 243 -24.30 -0.75 24.20
CA THR A 243 -25.23 -0.26 25.22
C THR A 243 -25.69 1.18 25.03
N ALA A 244 -24.91 2.00 24.31
CA ALA A 244 -25.12 3.43 24.21
C ALA A 244 -25.10 3.94 22.77
N GLN A 245 -25.93 4.95 22.49
CA GLN A 245 -25.78 5.79 21.33
C GLN A 245 -24.65 6.80 21.59
N VAL A 246 -23.65 6.85 20.71
CA VAL A 246 -22.50 7.76 20.83
C VAL A 246 -22.78 9.06 20.10
N THR A 247 -23.15 9.00 18.83
CA THR A 247 -23.63 10.16 18.07
C THR A 247 -24.97 9.83 17.44
N PRO A 248 -25.90 10.82 17.37
CA PRO A 248 -27.19 10.62 16.70
C PRO A 248 -27.01 10.45 15.20
N GLU A 249 -28.10 10.05 14.53
CA GLU A 249 -28.15 10.07 13.07
C GLU A 249 -27.80 11.47 12.55
N THR A 250 -26.74 11.55 11.75
CA THR A 250 -26.25 12.80 11.19
C THR A 250 -26.13 12.65 9.68
N ASP A 251 -26.77 13.55 8.94
CA ASP A 251 -26.54 13.66 7.49
C ASP A 251 -25.16 14.30 7.27
N MET A 252 -24.27 13.54 6.64
CA MET A 252 -22.92 14.01 6.33
C MET A 252 -22.91 14.85 5.04
N GLU A 253 -24.05 14.90 4.33
CA GLU A 253 -24.19 15.51 3.00
C GLU A 253 -23.24 14.92 1.93
N TYR A 254 -22.47 13.88 2.26
CA TYR A 254 -21.60 13.19 1.32
C TYR A 254 -22.44 12.45 0.27
N ARG A 255 -21.92 12.35 -0.93
CA ARG A 255 -22.53 11.58 -2.03
C ARG A 255 -21.92 10.20 -2.18
N LEU A 256 -20.64 10.08 -1.80
CA LEU A 256 -19.87 8.84 -1.85
C LEU A 256 -19.71 8.28 -0.43
N TYR A 257 -19.60 6.96 -0.33
CA TYR A 257 -19.14 6.36 0.92
C TYR A 257 -17.71 6.78 1.21
N PRO A 258 -17.39 7.22 2.43
CA PRO A 258 -16.03 7.63 2.79
C PRO A 258 -15.11 6.43 3.02
N ILE A 259 -15.21 5.41 2.18
CA ILE A 259 -14.50 4.13 2.29
C ILE A 259 -13.99 3.73 0.91
N ALA A 260 -12.69 3.42 0.83
CA ALA A 260 -12.09 2.84 -0.35
C ALA A 260 -11.62 1.42 -0.03
N TRP A 261 -12.11 0.46 -0.81
CA TRP A 261 -11.86 -0.97 -0.62
C TRP A 261 -11.14 -1.56 -1.83
N MET A 262 -10.11 -2.38 -1.58
CA MET A 262 -9.36 -3.09 -2.61
C MET A 262 -9.10 -4.54 -2.17
N PRO A 263 -9.77 -5.54 -2.75
CA PRO A 263 -9.39 -6.94 -2.58
C PRO A 263 -8.13 -7.24 -3.40
N TRP A 264 -7.18 -7.99 -2.81
CA TRP A 264 -5.95 -8.40 -3.50
C TRP A 264 -6.24 -9.31 -4.69
N GLU A 265 -6.91 -10.43 -4.44
CA GLU A 265 -7.42 -11.30 -5.52
C GLU A 265 -8.92 -11.49 -5.31
N LYS A 266 -9.73 -11.05 -6.28
CA LYS A 266 -11.18 -11.09 -6.15
C LYS A 266 -11.70 -12.53 -6.12
N GLN A 267 -12.50 -12.83 -5.11
CA GLN A 267 -13.22 -14.09 -4.99
C GLN A 267 -14.69 -13.91 -5.36
N ARG A 268 -15.22 -14.80 -6.17
CA ARG A 268 -16.63 -14.75 -6.54
C ARG A 268 -17.53 -15.04 -5.34
N GLY A 269 -18.48 -14.15 -5.07
CA GLY A 269 -19.47 -14.33 -4.00
C GLY A 269 -18.98 -13.89 -2.61
N SER A 270 -17.84 -13.21 -2.54
CA SER A 270 -17.33 -12.57 -1.33
C SER A 270 -16.86 -11.17 -1.66
N TYR A 271 -16.98 -10.23 -0.70
CA TYR A 271 -16.31 -8.93 -0.82
C TYR A 271 -14.86 -9.00 -0.36
N HIS A 272 -14.51 -10.01 0.44
CA HIS A 272 -13.13 -10.28 0.81
C HIS A 272 -12.37 -10.94 -0.32
N GLY A 273 -11.13 -10.51 -0.50
CA GLY A 273 -10.18 -11.08 -1.42
C GLY A 273 -9.37 -12.24 -0.81
N VAL A 274 -8.56 -12.85 -1.65
CA VAL A 274 -7.61 -13.89 -1.25
C VAL A 274 -6.20 -13.30 -1.26
N SER A 275 -5.48 -13.48 -0.18
CA SER A 275 -4.09 -13.02 -0.01
C SER A 275 -3.11 -13.84 -0.84
N CYS A 276 -2.00 -13.25 -1.23
CA CYS A 276 -0.93 -14.00 -1.88
C CYS A 276 -0.23 -14.97 -0.90
N ILE A 277 -0.21 -14.65 0.39
CA ILE A 277 0.33 -15.53 1.44
C ILE A 277 -0.49 -16.82 1.51
N THR A 278 -1.83 -16.73 1.57
CA THR A 278 -2.71 -17.90 1.60
C THR A 278 -2.45 -18.83 0.43
N ALA A 279 -2.25 -18.30 -0.77
CA ALA A 279 -1.97 -19.10 -1.96
C ALA A 279 -0.59 -19.80 -1.92
N LEU A 280 0.41 -19.18 -1.32
CA LEU A 280 1.80 -19.68 -1.29
C LEU A 280 2.14 -20.46 -0.02
N LYS A 281 1.32 -20.37 1.03
CA LYS A 281 1.54 -21.02 2.33
C LYS A 281 1.87 -22.52 2.22
N PRO A 282 1.14 -23.34 1.44
CA PRO A 282 1.47 -24.76 1.28
C PRO A 282 2.88 -24.99 0.73
N ASN A 283 3.34 -24.15 -0.19
CA ASN A 283 4.67 -24.23 -0.78
C ASN A 283 5.75 -23.85 0.25
N GLN A 284 5.50 -22.82 1.06
CA GLN A 284 6.39 -22.42 2.14
C GLN A 284 6.54 -23.53 3.19
N ILE A 285 5.45 -24.18 3.56
CA ILE A 285 5.46 -25.32 4.49
C ILE A 285 6.27 -26.48 3.91
N ALA A 286 6.04 -26.83 2.64
CA ALA A 286 6.78 -27.89 1.96
C ALA A 286 8.29 -27.59 1.90
N LEU A 287 8.65 -26.33 1.63
CA LEU A 287 10.04 -25.86 1.61
C LEU A 287 10.70 -26.04 2.97
N ASN A 288 10.11 -25.52 4.04
CA ASN A 288 10.63 -25.60 5.40
C ASN A 288 10.79 -27.08 5.85
N LYS A 289 9.79 -27.91 5.57
CA LYS A 289 9.83 -29.35 5.87
C LYS A 289 10.97 -30.06 5.15
N SER A 290 11.18 -29.77 3.88
CA SER A 290 12.25 -30.40 3.09
C SER A 290 13.62 -30.02 3.64
N TYR A 291 13.84 -28.76 3.99
CA TYR A 291 15.10 -28.33 4.63
C TYR A 291 15.27 -28.94 6.02
N ALA A 292 14.24 -28.99 6.84
CA ALA A 292 14.29 -29.61 8.16
C ALA A 292 14.68 -31.09 8.08
N MET A 293 14.11 -31.84 7.13
CA MET A 293 14.44 -33.24 6.89
C MET A 293 15.87 -33.41 6.39
N ALA A 294 16.34 -32.55 5.48
CA ALA A 294 17.71 -32.58 4.99
C ALA A 294 18.72 -32.30 6.11
N LEU A 295 18.47 -31.28 6.95
CA LEU A 295 19.33 -30.98 8.11
C LEU A 295 19.35 -32.13 9.12
N LYS A 296 18.20 -32.75 9.39
CA LYS A 296 18.14 -33.91 10.28
C LYS A 296 18.96 -35.09 9.71
N GLN A 297 18.80 -35.40 8.43
CA GLN A 297 19.54 -36.45 7.77
C GLN A 297 21.06 -36.16 7.80
N GLN A 298 21.45 -34.91 7.54
CA GLN A 298 22.87 -34.51 7.62
C GLN A 298 23.43 -34.69 9.04
N ARG A 299 22.65 -34.31 10.07
CA ARG A 299 23.01 -34.50 11.47
C ARG A 299 23.15 -36.00 11.82
N ASP A 300 22.15 -36.80 11.41
CA ASP A 300 22.17 -38.25 11.68
C ASP A 300 23.32 -38.95 10.94
N LEU A 301 23.77 -38.46 9.78
CA LEU A 301 24.96 -38.93 9.07
C LEU A 301 26.25 -38.50 9.78
N ALA A 302 26.30 -37.25 10.30
CA ALA A 302 27.46 -36.74 11.02
C ALA A 302 27.67 -37.44 12.39
N TYR A 303 26.57 -37.86 13.01
CA TYR A 303 26.56 -38.57 14.30
C TYR A 303 25.83 -39.92 14.16
N PRO A 304 26.44 -40.88 13.48
CA PRO A 304 25.80 -42.17 13.21
C PRO A 304 25.50 -42.91 14.53
N LYS A 305 24.31 -43.50 14.59
CA LYS A 305 23.98 -44.42 15.69
C LYS A 305 24.79 -45.71 15.54
N ILE A 306 25.55 -46.03 16.56
CA ILE A 306 26.41 -47.20 16.57
C ILE A 306 25.80 -48.21 17.53
N ILE A 307 25.64 -49.44 17.05
CA ILE A 307 25.35 -50.61 17.89
C ILE A 307 26.69 -51.23 18.21
N TYR A 308 26.97 -51.38 19.50
CA TYR A 308 28.21 -52.04 19.94
C TYR A 308 27.89 -53.13 20.95
N ASN A 309 28.78 -54.10 21.01
CA ASN A 309 28.70 -55.21 21.96
C ASN A 309 29.26 -54.75 23.31
N THR A 310 28.39 -54.63 24.31
CA THR A 310 28.76 -54.19 25.66
C THR A 310 29.78 -55.08 26.34
N ALA A 311 29.86 -56.38 25.98
CA ALA A 311 30.87 -57.28 26.50
C ALA A 311 32.27 -56.99 25.94
N GLN A 312 32.35 -56.40 24.76
CA GLN A 312 33.65 -56.07 24.11
C GLN A 312 34.09 -54.62 24.40
N PHE A 313 33.15 -53.74 24.91
CA PHE A 313 33.41 -52.36 25.34
C PHE A 313 33.04 -52.18 26.80
N PRO A 314 33.87 -52.63 27.74
CA PRO A 314 33.55 -52.62 29.19
C PRO A 314 33.39 -51.18 29.72
N ASP A 315 34.10 -50.22 29.14
CA ASP A 315 34.04 -48.79 29.52
C ASP A 315 32.97 -48.00 28.76
N GLY A 316 32.15 -48.69 27.96
CA GLY A 316 31.13 -48.06 27.11
C GLY A 316 31.71 -47.42 25.83
N TRP A 317 30.81 -46.96 24.94
CA TRP A 317 31.20 -46.28 23.71
C TRP A 317 31.60 -44.83 23.97
N SER A 318 32.71 -44.39 23.40
CA SER A 318 33.17 -43.00 23.46
C SER A 318 33.57 -42.51 22.07
N ASN A 319 33.08 -41.31 21.71
CA ASN A 319 33.40 -40.62 20.44
C ASN A 319 34.69 -39.77 20.53
N LYS A 320 35.56 -40.02 21.51
CA LYS A 320 36.85 -39.34 21.65
C LYS A 320 37.80 -39.75 20.54
N ILE A 321 38.57 -38.80 20.03
CA ILE A 321 39.61 -39.05 19.02
C ILE A 321 40.73 -39.82 19.68
N GLY A 322 41.10 -41.00 19.13
CA GLY A 322 42.17 -41.85 19.59
C GLY A 322 41.91 -43.32 19.32
N PRO A 323 42.92 -44.22 19.61
CA PRO A 323 42.72 -45.63 19.46
C PRO A 323 41.73 -46.18 20.49
N VAL A 324 40.78 -46.99 20.02
CA VAL A 324 39.80 -47.69 20.86
C VAL A 324 40.15 -49.16 20.94
N GLY A 325 40.46 -49.65 22.16
CA GLY A 325 40.73 -51.05 22.41
C GLY A 325 39.45 -51.86 22.56
N VAL A 326 39.32 -52.97 21.88
CA VAL A 326 38.20 -53.91 22.01
C VAL A 326 38.69 -55.30 22.38
N SER A 327 37.92 -56.04 23.19
CA SER A 327 38.18 -57.42 23.57
C SER A 327 37.48 -58.34 22.57
N GLY A 328 38.21 -58.83 21.53
CA GLY A 328 37.64 -59.70 20.51
C GLY A 328 37.87 -59.23 19.09
N ASP A 329 37.09 -59.72 18.14
CA ASP A 329 37.20 -59.29 16.73
C ASP A 329 36.69 -57.85 16.57
N PRO A 330 37.51 -56.90 16.12
CA PRO A 330 37.13 -55.51 15.93
C PRO A 330 35.94 -55.30 14.93
N LYS A 331 35.78 -56.25 13.97
CA LYS A 331 34.72 -56.19 12.97
C LYS A 331 33.33 -56.53 13.53
N GLU A 332 33.25 -57.30 14.59
CA GLU A 332 32.04 -57.71 15.29
C GLU A 332 31.73 -56.83 16.51
N ALA A 333 32.67 -56.00 16.89
CA ALA A 333 32.57 -55.21 18.11
C ALA A 333 31.56 -54.06 18.02
N ALA A 334 31.47 -53.41 16.87
CA ALA A 334 30.53 -52.33 16.63
C ALA A 334 30.13 -52.24 15.17
N THR A 335 28.88 -51.88 14.93
CA THR A 335 28.37 -51.63 13.59
C THR A 335 27.52 -50.34 13.56
N SER A 336 27.57 -49.61 12.47
CA SER A 336 26.73 -48.44 12.29
C SER A 336 25.30 -48.87 11.95
N LEU A 337 24.35 -48.39 12.75
CA LEU A 337 22.94 -48.59 12.50
C LEU A 337 22.40 -47.61 11.42
N THR A 338 23.08 -46.49 11.24
CA THR A 338 22.67 -45.47 10.26
C THR A 338 23.10 -45.90 8.87
N ALA A 339 22.15 -46.04 7.97
CA ALA A 339 22.45 -46.27 6.57
C ALA A 339 23.31 -45.12 6.02
N SER A 340 24.42 -45.46 5.38
CA SER A 340 25.38 -44.49 4.80
C SER A 340 24.87 -43.89 3.46
N ALA A 341 23.58 -43.52 3.38
CA ALA A 341 23.03 -42.90 2.19
C ALA A 341 23.08 -41.36 2.34
N ASP A 342 23.86 -40.72 1.49
CA ASP A 342 23.89 -39.28 1.34
C ASP A 342 22.47 -38.73 1.05
N VAL A 343 22.23 -37.46 1.44
CA VAL A 343 21.01 -36.76 1.04
C VAL A 343 20.95 -36.74 -0.50
N PRO A 344 19.94 -37.36 -1.13
CA PRO A 344 19.87 -37.36 -2.59
C PRO A 344 19.90 -35.96 -3.17
N ALA A 345 20.75 -35.69 -4.16
CA ALA A 345 20.82 -34.40 -4.85
C ALA A 345 19.43 -33.97 -5.44
N SER A 346 18.56 -34.94 -5.72
CA SER A 346 17.18 -34.71 -6.17
C SER A 346 16.34 -33.91 -5.16
N VAL A 347 16.62 -34.00 -3.86
CA VAL A 347 15.91 -33.23 -2.82
C VAL A 347 16.21 -31.74 -2.98
N PHE A 348 17.50 -31.39 -3.13
CA PHE A 348 17.90 -30.00 -3.36
C PHE A 348 17.37 -29.45 -4.67
N THR A 349 17.39 -30.24 -5.75
CA THR A 349 16.81 -29.87 -7.04
C THR A 349 15.28 -29.65 -6.93
N MET A 350 14.57 -30.46 -6.16
CA MET A 350 13.14 -30.27 -5.91
C MET A 350 12.87 -29.00 -5.14
N VAL A 351 13.66 -28.70 -4.12
CA VAL A 351 13.57 -27.47 -3.30
C VAL A 351 13.79 -26.22 -4.17
N ASP A 352 14.83 -26.23 -5.01
CA ASP A 352 15.14 -25.12 -5.91
C ASP A 352 14.00 -24.90 -6.93
N ARG A 353 13.48 -25.99 -7.48
CA ARG A 353 12.31 -25.92 -8.39
C ARG A 353 11.07 -25.38 -7.68
N LEU A 354 10.77 -25.84 -6.48
CA LEU A 354 9.62 -25.36 -5.70
C LEU A 354 9.73 -23.86 -5.44
N LEU A 355 10.91 -23.38 -5.04
CA LEU A 355 11.19 -21.97 -4.79
C LEU A 355 11.05 -21.14 -6.07
N THR A 356 11.65 -21.59 -7.17
CA THR A 356 11.61 -20.90 -8.47
C THR A 356 10.18 -20.84 -9.00
N GLN A 357 9.46 -21.97 -9.05
CA GLN A 357 8.07 -22.02 -9.52
C GLN A 357 7.13 -21.17 -8.66
N SER A 358 7.31 -21.19 -7.32
CA SER A 358 6.47 -20.36 -6.43
C SER A 358 6.67 -18.85 -6.70
N ARG A 359 7.89 -18.41 -6.97
CA ARG A 359 8.19 -17.03 -7.34
C ARG A 359 7.66 -16.67 -8.74
N GLU A 360 7.85 -17.57 -9.71
CA GLU A 360 7.34 -17.36 -11.08
C GLU A 360 5.82 -17.26 -11.12
N MET A 361 5.10 -18.07 -10.37
CA MET A 361 3.63 -18.01 -10.27
C MET A 361 3.13 -16.63 -9.80
N MET A 362 3.92 -15.92 -9.01
CA MET A 362 3.61 -14.57 -8.51
C MET A 362 4.20 -13.44 -9.38
N GLY A 363 4.81 -13.76 -10.52
CA GLY A 363 5.46 -12.78 -11.38
C GLY A 363 6.78 -12.24 -10.84
N ALA A 364 7.26 -12.74 -9.68
CA ALA A 364 8.54 -12.39 -9.10
C ALA A 364 9.67 -13.30 -9.64
N SER A 365 9.83 -13.33 -10.95
CA SER A 365 10.87 -14.15 -11.61
C SER A 365 12.28 -13.62 -11.29
N ASP A 366 13.30 -14.46 -11.47
CA ASP A 366 14.70 -14.05 -11.28
C ASP A 366 15.08 -12.87 -12.18
N ALA A 367 14.50 -12.77 -13.36
CA ALA A 367 14.69 -11.64 -14.27
C ALA A 367 14.09 -10.34 -13.71
N SER A 368 12.91 -10.38 -13.08
CA SER A 368 12.28 -9.22 -12.45
C SER A 368 13.01 -8.77 -11.17
N LEU A 369 13.73 -9.69 -10.52
CA LEU A 369 14.57 -9.42 -9.35
C LEU A 369 16.00 -8.94 -9.71
N GLY A 370 16.28 -8.69 -11.00
CA GLY A 370 17.56 -8.15 -11.46
C GLY A 370 18.66 -9.20 -11.69
N ASN A 371 18.34 -10.47 -11.63
CA ASN A 371 19.31 -11.57 -11.88
C ASN A 371 19.29 -11.95 -13.37
N VAL A 372 19.72 -11.03 -14.23
CA VAL A 372 19.75 -11.21 -15.69
C VAL A 372 21.19 -11.18 -16.17
N ASN A 373 21.56 -12.15 -17.02
CA ASN A 373 22.86 -12.13 -17.71
C ASN A 373 22.86 -11.02 -18.78
N PRO A 374 23.81 -10.07 -18.76
CA PRO A 374 23.75 -8.80 -19.51
C PRO A 374 24.12 -8.89 -21.00
N ASP A 375 23.96 -10.03 -21.66
CA ASP A 375 24.45 -10.21 -23.04
C ASP A 375 23.65 -9.42 -24.11
N ASN A 376 22.43 -8.91 -23.79
CA ASN A 376 21.66 -8.11 -24.74
C ASN A 376 20.65 -7.19 -24.05
N THR A 377 20.90 -5.89 -24.04
CA THR A 377 20.08 -4.87 -23.40
C THR A 377 18.60 -4.87 -23.84
N SER A 378 18.36 -5.08 -25.15
CA SER A 378 17.00 -5.12 -25.69
C SER A 378 16.22 -6.34 -25.24
N ALA A 379 16.87 -7.50 -25.09
CA ALA A 379 16.26 -8.71 -24.57
C ALA A 379 15.93 -8.58 -23.07
N ILE A 380 16.79 -7.92 -22.30
CA ILE A 380 16.58 -7.64 -20.89
C ILE A 380 15.32 -6.77 -20.70
N ILE A 381 15.19 -5.68 -21.46
CA ILE A 381 14.01 -4.80 -21.43
C ILE A 381 12.74 -5.57 -21.80
N ALA A 382 12.78 -6.40 -22.83
CA ALA A 382 11.62 -7.20 -23.26
C ALA A 382 11.20 -8.23 -22.18
N VAL A 383 12.16 -8.87 -21.52
CA VAL A 383 11.88 -9.82 -20.42
C VAL A 383 11.34 -9.08 -19.20
N GLN A 384 11.91 -7.94 -18.84
CA GLN A 384 11.39 -7.11 -17.73
C GLN A 384 9.96 -6.64 -18.00
N GLN A 385 9.64 -6.19 -19.22
CA GLN A 385 8.28 -5.82 -19.60
C GLN A 385 7.31 -7.00 -19.55
N ALA A 386 7.72 -8.17 -20.03
CA ALA A 386 6.86 -9.36 -20.00
C ALA A 386 6.58 -9.84 -18.57
N THR A 387 7.57 -9.76 -17.68
CA THR A 387 7.43 -10.17 -16.26
C THR A 387 6.68 -9.14 -15.43
N ALA A 388 6.62 -7.88 -15.85
CA ALA A 388 5.87 -6.82 -15.20
C ALA A 388 4.34 -6.90 -15.45
N MET A 389 3.88 -7.59 -16.49
CA MET A 389 2.44 -7.64 -16.85
C MET A 389 1.48 -8.06 -15.72
N PRO A 390 1.74 -9.12 -14.93
CA PRO A 390 0.87 -9.49 -13.81
C PRO A 390 0.84 -8.40 -12.71
N LEU A 391 1.97 -7.72 -12.53
CA LEU A 391 2.12 -6.64 -11.56
C LEU A 391 1.33 -5.39 -11.97
N GLU A 392 1.25 -5.09 -13.27
CA GLU A 392 0.47 -3.96 -13.81
C GLU A 392 -1.01 -4.04 -13.44
N LEU A 393 -1.59 -5.24 -13.38
CA LEU A 393 -2.97 -5.42 -12.94
C LEU A 393 -3.13 -5.01 -11.48
N LYS A 394 -2.20 -5.40 -10.60
CA LYS A 394 -2.22 -5.03 -9.18
C LYS A 394 -1.98 -3.54 -8.98
N LYS A 395 -1.03 -2.96 -9.73
CA LYS A 395 -0.78 -1.52 -9.73
C LYS A 395 -2.04 -0.74 -10.13
N ARG A 396 -2.73 -1.16 -11.17
CA ARG A 396 -4.00 -0.55 -11.58
C ARG A 396 -5.11 -0.68 -10.54
N GLN A 397 -5.23 -1.83 -9.86
CA GLN A 397 -6.19 -2.00 -8.76
C GLN A 397 -5.89 -1.04 -7.61
N PHE A 398 -4.63 -0.89 -7.25
CA PHE A 398 -4.20 0.07 -6.24
C PHE A 398 -4.49 1.52 -6.66
N GLN A 399 -4.15 1.91 -7.89
CA GLN A 399 -4.48 3.23 -8.44
C GLN A 399 -5.99 3.51 -8.41
N GLN A 400 -6.84 2.53 -8.72
CA GLN A 400 -8.29 2.65 -8.61
C GLN A 400 -8.76 2.85 -7.17
N MET A 401 -8.11 2.20 -6.19
CA MET A 401 -8.40 2.43 -4.77
C MET A 401 -8.03 3.88 -4.38
N VAL A 402 -6.83 4.34 -4.75
CA VAL A 402 -6.40 5.73 -4.47
C VAL A 402 -7.31 6.74 -5.17
N GLU A 403 -7.77 6.47 -6.39
CA GLU A 403 -8.78 7.31 -7.07
C GLU A 403 -10.05 7.46 -6.22
N LYS A 404 -10.54 6.37 -5.64
CA LYS A 404 -11.70 6.41 -4.73
C LYS A 404 -11.41 7.21 -3.47
N VAL A 405 -10.21 7.07 -2.88
CA VAL A 405 -9.76 7.88 -1.73
C VAL A 405 -9.83 9.36 -2.08
N VAL A 406 -9.21 9.76 -3.18
CA VAL A 406 -9.19 11.17 -3.63
C VAL A 406 -10.59 11.71 -3.90
N ARG A 407 -11.46 10.92 -4.55
CA ARG A 407 -12.86 11.30 -4.77
C ARG A 407 -13.62 11.48 -3.46
N SER A 408 -13.43 10.58 -2.49
CA SER A 408 -14.03 10.69 -1.16
C SER A 408 -13.47 11.88 -0.39
N MET A 409 -12.16 12.17 -0.48
CA MET A 409 -11.56 13.37 0.11
C MET A 409 -12.20 14.64 -0.42
N LEU A 410 -12.34 14.78 -1.74
CA LEU A 410 -12.94 15.94 -2.35
C LEU A 410 -14.43 16.09 -1.96
N ASP A 411 -15.15 14.99 -1.84
CA ASP A 411 -16.55 15.00 -1.37
C ASP A 411 -16.64 15.47 0.08
N VAL A 412 -15.80 14.94 0.98
CA VAL A 412 -15.69 15.37 2.38
C VAL A 412 -15.30 16.84 2.47
N ILE A 413 -14.26 17.27 1.74
CA ILE A 413 -13.78 18.65 1.72
C ILE A 413 -14.90 19.61 1.25
N SER A 414 -15.61 19.25 0.18
CA SER A 414 -16.70 20.06 -0.37
C SER A 414 -17.85 20.28 0.63
N CYS A 415 -18.04 19.35 1.56
CA CYS A 415 -19.11 19.41 2.55
C CYS A 415 -18.68 20.06 3.87
N THR A 416 -17.38 20.03 4.22
CA THR A 416 -16.93 20.38 5.58
C THR A 416 -16.02 21.59 5.66
N TYR A 417 -15.27 21.93 4.61
CA TYR A 417 -14.23 22.97 4.71
C TYR A 417 -14.76 24.40 4.69
N GLY A 418 -15.91 24.66 4.01
CA GLY A 418 -16.41 26.02 3.81
C GLY A 418 -15.44 26.89 2.99
N ALA A 419 -15.30 28.15 3.34
CA ALA A 419 -14.35 29.05 2.68
C ALA A 419 -13.00 29.05 3.41
N ARG A 420 -11.92 28.69 2.70
CA ARG A 420 -10.54 28.62 3.22
C ARG A 420 -9.55 29.27 2.28
N GLU A 421 -8.46 29.78 2.85
CA GLU A 421 -7.32 30.32 2.10
C GLU A 421 -6.38 29.18 1.70
N ILE A 422 -5.96 29.21 0.44
CA ILE A 422 -5.02 28.22 -0.11
C ILE A 422 -3.92 28.96 -0.82
N CYS A 423 -2.69 28.49 -0.62
CA CYS A 423 -1.53 28.96 -1.37
C CYS A 423 -1.50 28.23 -2.73
N VAL A 424 -1.61 29.00 -3.81
CA VAL A 424 -1.60 28.47 -5.17
C VAL A 424 -0.48 29.12 -5.95
N ALA A 425 0.36 28.34 -6.60
CA ALA A 425 1.38 28.85 -7.51
C ALA A 425 0.75 29.26 -8.84
N ASP A 426 1.10 30.46 -9.31
CA ASP A 426 0.74 30.97 -10.65
C ASP A 426 1.58 30.29 -11.75
N GLU A 427 1.23 30.48 -13.03
CA GLU A 427 1.99 29.97 -14.20
C GLU A 427 3.45 30.41 -14.22
N VAL A 428 3.80 31.47 -13.52
CA VAL A 428 5.14 32.02 -13.41
C VAL A 428 5.87 31.54 -12.15
N GLY A 429 5.20 30.74 -11.30
CA GLY A 429 5.78 30.24 -10.04
C GLY A 429 5.64 31.22 -8.86
N ASN A 430 4.83 32.29 -8.99
CA ASN A 430 4.54 33.16 -7.86
C ASN A 430 3.45 32.56 -7.00
N GLU A 431 3.69 32.43 -5.71
CA GLU A 431 2.71 31.95 -4.74
C GLU A 431 1.74 33.06 -4.36
N ALA A 432 0.46 32.78 -4.41
CA ALA A 432 -0.60 33.69 -4.01
C ALA A 432 -1.62 32.97 -3.11
N MET A 433 -2.03 33.65 -2.04
CA MET A 433 -3.13 33.15 -1.19
C MET A 433 -4.46 33.45 -1.86
N VAL A 434 -5.25 32.43 -2.11
CA VAL A 434 -6.57 32.52 -2.75
C VAL A 434 -7.62 32.00 -1.77
N LEU A 435 -8.62 32.83 -1.47
CA LEU A 435 -9.80 32.39 -0.72
C LEU A 435 -10.72 31.62 -1.65
N PHE A 436 -10.96 30.35 -1.33
CA PHE A 436 -11.82 29.47 -2.12
C PHE A 436 -12.95 28.88 -1.29
N ASP A 437 -14.17 28.96 -1.82
CA ASP A 437 -15.36 28.35 -1.21
C ASP A 437 -15.53 26.91 -1.72
N TRP A 438 -15.19 25.94 -0.88
CA TRP A 438 -15.28 24.52 -1.19
C TRP A 438 -16.71 24.03 -1.39
N GLY A 439 -17.72 24.71 -0.80
CA GLY A 439 -19.12 24.39 -1.01
C GLY A 439 -19.56 24.50 -2.47
N SER A 440 -18.89 25.34 -3.26
CA SER A 440 -19.15 25.49 -4.70
C SER A 440 -18.84 24.20 -5.49
N LEU A 441 -17.93 23.37 -5.01
CA LEU A 441 -17.59 22.09 -5.65
C LEU A 441 -18.69 21.04 -5.57
N LYS A 442 -19.61 21.09 -4.61
CA LYS A 442 -20.71 20.11 -4.46
C LYS A 442 -21.46 19.85 -5.76
N THR A 443 -21.70 20.90 -6.54
CA THR A 443 -22.43 20.83 -7.82
C THR A 443 -21.52 20.41 -8.97
N GLU A 444 -20.23 20.66 -8.89
CA GLU A 444 -19.27 20.45 -9.97
C GLU A 444 -18.51 19.12 -9.87
N MET A 445 -18.54 18.47 -8.71
CA MET A 445 -17.93 17.15 -8.48
C MET A 445 -18.35 16.09 -9.51
N LEU A 446 -19.56 16.15 -10.03
CA LEU A 446 -20.04 15.26 -11.09
C LEU A 446 -19.30 15.42 -12.43
N LYS A 447 -18.61 16.55 -12.61
CA LYS A 447 -17.85 16.90 -13.81
C LYS A 447 -16.35 16.67 -13.65
N LEU A 448 -15.91 16.25 -12.44
CA LEU A 448 -14.51 16.06 -12.12
C LEU A 448 -14.07 14.64 -12.47
N SER A 449 -13.05 14.53 -13.29
CA SER A 449 -12.28 13.30 -13.50
C SER A 449 -11.02 13.36 -12.67
N VAL A 450 -10.81 12.33 -11.89
CA VAL A 450 -9.56 12.09 -11.17
C VAL A 450 -8.82 11.01 -11.95
N ASP A 451 -7.62 11.29 -12.38
CA ASP A 451 -6.73 10.36 -13.05
C ASP A 451 -5.48 10.19 -12.18
N ILE A 452 -5.24 8.95 -11.78
CA ILE A 452 -4.07 8.57 -11.01
C ILE A 452 -3.22 7.72 -11.94
N GLY A 453 -2.16 8.30 -12.43
CA GLY A 453 -1.26 7.64 -13.36
C GLY A 453 0.19 7.82 -12.97
N ASP A 454 1.04 7.01 -13.56
CA ASP A 454 2.46 7.25 -13.53
C ASP A 454 2.73 8.61 -14.17
N ALA A 455 3.39 9.49 -13.44
CA ALA A 455 3.77 10.78 -13.97
C ALA A 455 4.65 10.64 -15.23
N ASN A 456 5.29 9.48 -15.40
CA ASN A 456 6.17 9.21 -16.52
C ASN A 456 6.06 7.76 -16.99
N TYR A 457 5.38 7.56 -18.12
CA TYR A 457 5.35 6.27 -18.85
C TYR A 457 6.72 5.89 -19.44
N TRP A 458 7.70 6.82 -19.39
CA TRP A 458 9.04 6.67 -19.94
C TRP A 458 10.05 7.01 -18.85
N ASP A 459 11.09 6.19 -18.75
CA ASP A 459 12.25 6.54 -17.93
C ASP A 459 12.72 7.98 -18.26
N PRO A 460 12.91 8.85 -17.24
CA PRO A 460 13.30 10.24 -17.45
C PRO A 460 14.50 10.43 -18.38
N ASN A 461 15.46 9.51 -18.33
CA ASN A 461 16.63 9.51 -19.22
C ASN A 461 16.26 9.19 -20.68
N THR A 462 15.30 8.30 -20.89
CA THR A 462 14.81 7.96 -22.22
C THR A 462 14.01 9.11 -22.82
N GLN A 463 13.17 9.79 -22.02
CA GLN A 463 12.46 11.00 -22.44
C GLN A 463 13.43 12.13 -22.79
N ALA A 464 14.43 12.40 -21.95
CA ALA A 464 15.45 13.41 -22.22
C ALA A 464 16.21 13.11 -23.53
N THR A 465 16.61 11.86 -23.74
CA THR A 465 17.30 11.43 -24.96
C THR A 465 16.40 11.58 -26.21
N MET A 466 15.10 11.29 -26.07
CA MET A 466 14.14 11.45 -27.16
C MET A 466 13.89 12.93 -27.49
N LEU A 467 13.72 13.77 -26.47
CA LEU A 467 13.59 15.22 -26.61
C LEU A 467 14.86 15.83 -27.24
N GLU A 468 16.05 15.39 -26.84
CA GLU A 468 17.32 15.80 -27.41
C GLU A 468 17.40 15.46 -28.91
N ARG A 469 16.97 14.26 -29.30
CA ARG A 469 16.88 13.87 -30.73
C ARG A 469 15.89 14.72 -31.51
N LEU A 470 14.73 15.06 -30.90
CA LEU A 470 13.76 15.94 -31.55
C LEU A 470 14.26 17.36 -31.70
N LEU A 471 15.06 17.86 -30.77
CA LEU A 471 15.73 19.15 -30.84
C LEU A 471 16.84 19.13 -31.94
N GLN A 472 17.68 18.08 -31.94
CA GLN A 472 18.74 17.90 -32.94
C GLN A 472 18.19 17.80 -34.38
N ASN A 473 17.05 17.13 -34.54
CA ASN A 473 16.34 17.01 -35.83
C ASN A 473 15.50 18.25 -36.18
N ARG A 474 15.57 19.32 -35.39
CA ARG A 474 14.80 20.57 -35.57
C ARG A 474 13.27 20.37 -35.65
N ILE A 475 12.76 19.31 -35.09
CA ILE A 475 11.31 19.07 -34.99
C ILE A 475 10.73 19.97 -33.89
N ILE A 476 11.48 20.19 -32.81
CA ILE A 476 11.22 21.21 -31.79
C ILE A 476 12.19 22.38 -32.11
N PRO A 477 11.69 23.48 -32.68
CA PRO A 477 12.57 24.60 -33.08
C PRO A 477 12.92 25.53 -31.91
N ASP A 478 12.17 25.47 -30.81
CA ASP A 478 12.27 26.39 -29.68
C ASP A 478 12.93 25.73 -28.46
N PRO A 479 14.09 26.25 -27.98
CA PRO A 479 14.74 25.78 -26.77
C PRO A 479 13.86 25.89 -25.50
N ILE A 480 12.94 26.85 -25.46
CA ILE A 480 12.02 27.03 -24.34
C ILE A 480 11.06 25.85 -24.29
N LEU A 481 10.47 25.48 -25.43
CA LEU A 481 9.55 24.34 -25.53
C LEU A 481 10.24 23.02 -25.18
N PHE A 482 11.52 22.88 -25.54
CA PHE A 482 12.36 21.74 -25.16
C PHE A 482 12.53 21.65 -23.63
N LEU A 483 12.85 22.78 -22.98
CA LEU A 483 13.01 22.82 -21.53
C LEU A 483 11.68 22.59 -20.79
N GLU A 484 10.56 23.11 -21.30
CA GLU A 484 9.23 22.91 -20.71
C GLU A 484 8.81 21.43 -20.69
N HIS A 485 9.18 20.66 -21.72
CA HIS A 485 8.87 19.23 -21.82
C HIS A 485 9.92 18.31 -21.20
N MET A 486 11.03 18.86 -20.71
CA MET A 486 12.07 18.06 -20.06
C MET A 486 11.56 17.57 -18.69
N PRO A 487 11.78 16.28 -18.33
CA PRO A 487 11.37 15.74 -17.03
C PRO A 487 11.95 16.53 -15.86
N ASP A 488 11.14 16.70 -14.80
CA ASP A 488 11.57 17.37 -13.58
C ASP A 488 12.62 16.53 -12.84
N GLY A 489 13.60 17.19 -12.25
CA GLY A 489 14.71 16.53 -11.55
C GLY A 489 15.98 16.28 -12.37
N LEU A 490 15.95 16.37 -13.69
CA LEU A 490 17.15 16.25 -14.53
C LEU A 490 17.95 17.55 -14.63
N LEU A 491 17.30 18.70 -14.46
CA LEU A 491 17.92 20.03 -14.49
C LEU A 491 17.59 20.78 -13.20
N LYS A 492 18.61 21.11 -12.45
CA LYS A 492 18.48 21.99 -11.28
C LYS A 492 18.18 23.42 -11.78
N ASP A 493 17.16 24.07 -11.23
CA ASP A 493 16.74 25.43 -11.59
C ASP A 493 16.13 25.57 -13.03
N LYS A 494 15.44 24.54 -13.53
CA LYS A 494 14.76 24.51 -14.84
C LYS A 494 13.87 25.75 -15.06
N ASP A 495 13.03 26.09 -14.10
CA ASP A 495 12.08 27.21 -14.18
C ASP A 495 12.77 28.56 -14.29
N ARG A 496 13.89 28.72 -13.59
CA ARG A 496 14.72 29.93 -13.68
C ARG A 496 15.36 30.11 -15.07
N LEU A 497 15.80 29.02 -15.66
CA LEU A 497 16.32 29.05 -17.04
C LEU A 497 15.24 29.38 -18.07
N ILE A 498 14.03 28.81 -17.93
CA ILE A 498 12.88 29.12 -18.77
C ILE A 498 12.49 30.59 -18.64
N ALA A 499 12.44 31.13 -17.42
CA ALA A 499 12.12 32.53 -17.19
C ALA A 499 13.15 33.46 -17.84
N GLN A 500 14.45 33.19 -17.70
CA GLN A 500 15.51 33.97 -18.31
C GLN A 500 15.45 33.94 -19.84
N LEU A 501 15.15 32.79 -20.46
CA LEU A 501 15.01 32.68 -21.88
C LEU A 501 13.77 33.41 -22.43
N LYS A 502 12.64 33.33 -21.72
CA LYS A 502 11.42 34.08 -22.06
C LYS A 502 11.65 35.60 -21.97
N GLU A 503 12.36 36.05 -20.96
CA GLU A 503 12.72 37.48 -20.78
C GLU A 503 13.67 37.97 -21.90
N ALA A 504 14.66 37.18 -22.25
CA ALA A 504 15.56 37.46 -23.37
C ALA A 504 14.82 37.51 -24.71
N GLN A 505 13.88 36.61 -24.97
CA GLN A 505 13.06 36.55 -26.17
C GLN A 505 12.12 37.77 -26.25
N ASN A 506 11.48 38.16 -25.14
CA ASN A 506 10.65 39.34 -25.05
C ASN A 506 11.45 40.65 -25.31
N ASN A 507 12.65 40.75 -24.73
CA ASN A 507 13.53 41.88 -24.93
C ASN A 507 14.01 41.99 -26.40
N ALA A 508 14.30 40.84 -27.04
CA ALA A 508 14.66 40.81 -28.45
C ALA A 508 13.47 41.22 -29.39
N MET A 509 12.23 40.80 -29.07
CA MET A 509 11.04 41.23 -29.78
C MET A 509 10.74 42.71 -29.60
N GLN A 510 10.92 43.27 -28.40
CA GLN A 510 10.76 44.70 -28.16
C GLN A 510 11.79 45.55 -28.89
N GLN A 511 13.04 45.08 -29.00
CA GLN A 511 14.07 45.75 -29.79
C GLN A 511 13.77 45.72 -31.28
N MET A 512 13.21 44.64 -31.83
CA MET A 512 12.76 44.57 -33.21
C MET A 512 11.54 45.45 -33.50
N SER A 513 10.64 45.61 -32.56
CA SER A 513 9.43 46.46 -32.71
C SER A 513 9.73 47.96 -32.58
N SER A 514 10.84 48.34 -31.91
CA SER A 514 11.23 49.74 -31.73
C SER A 514 12.06 50.33 -32.88
N GLY A 515 12.34 49.57 -33.97
CA GLY A 515 12.95 50.11 -35.20
C GLY A 515 14.35 50.67 -35.05
N MET A 516 15.11 50.28 -34.05
CA MET A 516 16.49 50.76 -33.85
C MET A 516 17.49 49.74 -34.47
N PRO A 517 18.36 50.17 -35.40
CA PRO A 517 19.35 49.27 -35.98
C PRO A 517 20.40 48.87 -34.92
N PRO A 518 20.98 47.67 -35.02
CA PRO A 518 21.94 47.17 -34.05
C PRO A 518 23.36 47.64 -34.35
N ASP A 519 23.64 48.95 -34.17
CA ASP A 519 24.99 49.45 -34.23
C ASP A 519 25.11 50.76 -33.43
N ALA A 520 25.47 50.67 -32.19
CA ALA A 520 26.29 51.63 -31.44
C ALA A 520 26.31 51.31 -29.94
N ALA A 521 27.01 50.29 -29.52
CA ALA A 521 27.63 50.28 -28.20
C ALA A 521 28.86 49.38 -28.21
N GLY A 522 29.99 50.04 -28.16
CA GLY A 522 31.31 49.49 -28.29
C GLY A 522 31.75 48.42 -27.32
N GLY A 523 32.64 47.66 -27.83
CA GLY A 523 33.84 47.08 -27.25
C GLY A 523 33.79 46.58 -25.82
N GLY A 524 33.78 45.30 -25.66
CA GLY A 524 34.10 44.65 -24.39
C GLY A 524 34.23 43.14 -24.61
N GLN A 525 35.47 42.75 -24.89
CA GLN A 525 35.89 41.36 -25.05
C GLN A 525 35.57 40.55 -23.78
N GLY A 526 34.93 39.44 -23.97
CA GLY A 526 34.75 38.43 -22.92
C GLY A 526 34.29 37.12 -23.58
N ALA A 527 35.22 36.44 -24.26
CA ALA A 527 35.00 35.08 -24.71
C ALA A 527 34.86 34.15 -23.50
N VAL A 528 33.71 33.56 -23.34
CA VAL A 528 33.51 32.45 -22.42
C VAL A 528 34.03 31.19 -23.10
N PRO A 529 35.02 30.48 -22.55
CA PRO A 529 35.51 29.24 -23.14
C PRO A 529 34.50 28.12 -22.90
N VAL A 530 34.09 27.47 -23.97
CA VAL A 530 33.37 26.20 -23.96
C VAL A 530 34.34 25.12 -23.43
N PRO A 531 34.03 24.37 -22.37
CA PRO A 531 34.88 23.27 -21.96
C PRO A 531 34.71 22.11 -22.95
N ALA A 532 35.83 21.74 -23.57
CA ALA A 532 35.97 20.54 -24.39
C ALA A 532 35.72 19.30 -23.51
N MET A 533 34.77 18.46 -23.90
CA MET A 533 34.65 17.11 -23.41
C MET A 533 35.86 16.29 -23.86
N GLN A 534 36.67 15.90 -22.90
CA GLN A 534 37.68 14.86 -23.11
C GLN A 534 36.97 13.50 -23.19
N THR A 535 37.07 12.89 -24.36
CA THR A 535 36.88 11.48 -24.59
C THR A 535 38.04 10.73 -23.90
N GLY A 536 37.73 9.95 -22.88
CA GLY A 536 38.67 9.01 -22.25
C GLY A 536 37.94 7.69 -22.03
N LEU A 537 38.34 6.68 -22.77
CA LEU A 537 38.30 5.23 -22.69
C LEU A 537 37.32 4.60 -21.68
#